data_03a63a80b7b34af027efee65238c5d18
#
_entry.id   03a63a80b7b34af027efee65238c5d18
#
_cell.length_a   1.000
_cell.length_b   1.000
_cell.length_c   1.000
_cell.angle_alpha   90.00
_cell.angle_beta   90.00
_cell.angle_gamma   90.00
#
_symmetry.space_group_name_H-M   'P 1'
#
loop_
_entity.id
_entity.type
_entity.pdbx_description
1 polymer ?
#
loop_
_entity_poly.entity_id
_entity_poly.type
_entity_poly.pdbx_seq_one_letter_code
_entity_poly.pdbx_strand_id
1 'polypeptide(L)'
;MAKPYRIVNQTATTPPKAKSEPFWKFRNLAEGDEKAELLLYGDIAERSWWDDTATPKRFADDLAALGDVKEITVYINSGGGDVFAAQAIGNMLERNSATVIAHIDGLCASAATIVACHADKVVAAADASYMVHPPSMGVCDYLTAEDMRNCLKALDTIRGNIVALYAKKTGKSEDECGTWMDETNWWTAAQAKENGFVDEVDDEESDTVVENRNGMLFVNSIGMGLPFDKAPDFVKSRMGAKTPGGFSNATNNPGQTGTQEEEAMEIINKDDL
;
A
#
# COMPACT_ATOMS: atom_id res chain seq x y z
N MET A 1 -28.16 -15.98 -30.59
CA MET A 1 -28.87 -16.38 -29.37
C MET A 1 -27.84 -16.49 -28.26
N ALA A 2 -27.85 -15.54 -27.32
CA ALA A 2 -26.97 -15.52 -26.19
C ALA A 2 -27.33 -16.64 -25.22
N LYS A 3 -26.36 -17.46 -24.81
CA LYS A 3 -26.56 -18.49 -23.79
C LYS A 3 -26.69 -17.83 -22.41
N PRO A 4 -27.65 -18.26 -21.59
CA PRO A 4 -27.83 -17.67 -20.26
C PRO A 4 -26.65 -18.06 -19.36
N TYR A 5 -26.07 -17.08 -18.69
CA TYR A 5 -25.06 -17.26 -17.68
C TYR A 5 -25.63 -18.04 -16.50
N ARG A 6 -24.99 -19.15 -16.12
CA ARG A 6 -25.36 -19.88 -14.92
C ARG A 6 -24.61 -19.26 -13.74
N ILE A 7 -25.31 -18.42 -12.97
CA ILE A 7 -24.84 -18.00 -11.66
C ILE A 7 -24.86 -19.23 -10.75
N VAL A 8 -23.70 -19.77 -10.44
CA VAL A 8 -23.58 -20.82 -9.42
C VAL A 8 -23.57 -20.13 -8.07
N ASN A 9 -24.73 -20.08 -7.43
CA ASN A 9 -24.86 -19.65 -6.04
C ASN A 9 -24.26 -20.75 -5.16
N GLN A 10 -22.96 -20.68 -4.87
CA GLN A 10 -22.36 -21.51 -3.83
C GLN A 10 -22.76 -20.89 -2.50
N THR A 11 -23.77 -21.44 -1.87
CA THR A 11 -24.03 -21.27 -0.44
C THR A 11 -22.95 -22.00 0.35
N ALA A 12 -21.72 -21.54 0.26
CA ALA A 12 -20.72 -21.84 1.27
C ALA A 12 -21.08 -20.97 2.47
N THR A 13 -21.43 -21.59 3.58
CA THR A 13 -21.49 -20.95 4.89
C THR A 13 -20.07 -20.50 5.25
N THR A 14 -19.68 -19.36 4.73
CA THR A 14 -18.45 -18.69 5.13
C THR A 14 -18.63 -18.27 6.59
N PRO A 15 -17.72 -18.64 7.50
CA PRO A 15 -17.78 -18.13 8.86
C PRO A 15 -17.83 -16.62 8.82
N PRO A 16 -18.50 -15.94 9.77
CA PRO A 16 -18.58 -14.50 9.79
C PRO A 16 -17.15 -13.94 9.73
N LYS A 17 -16.83 -13.23 8.64
CA LYS A 17 -15.55 -12.54 8.49
C LYS A 17 -15.41 -11.60 9.69
N ALA A 18 -14.31 -11.75 10.42
CA ALA A 18 -13.88 -10.73 11.34
C ALA A 18 -13.90 -9.39 10.57
N LYS A 19 -14.52 -8.36 11.16
CA LYS A 19 -14.52 -7.02 10.55
C LYS A 19 -13.07 -6.64 10.32
N SER A 20 -12.64 -6.55 9.06
CA SER A 20 -11.30 -6.10 8.76
C SER A 20 -11.22 -4.63 9.14
N GLU A 21 -10.20 -4.26 9.92
CA GLU A 21 -9.93 -2.85 10.18
C GLU A 21 -9.52 -2.17 8.85
N PRO A 22 -9.84 -0.88 8.69
CA PRO A 22 -9.40 -0.13 7.52
C PRO A 22 -7.86 -0.07 7.49
N PHE A 23 -7.29 0.04 6.29
CA PHE A 23 -5.84 0.20 6.09
C PHE A 23 -5.32 1.58 6.50
N TRP A 24 -6.18 2.47 6.97
CA TRP A 24 -5.83 3.76 7.54
C TRP A 24 -6.27 3.87 9.00
N LYS A 25 -5.56 4.71 9.73
CA LYS A 25 -5.90 5.04 11.12
C LYS A 25 -5.60 6.50 11.40
N PHE A 26 -6.64 7.26 11.71
CA PHE A 26 -6.47 8.62 12.23
C PHE A 26 -6.18 8.58 13.74
N ARG A 27 -5.31 9.47 14.18
CA ARG A 27 -5.01 9.75 15.57
C ARG A 27 -5.10 11.24 15.80
N ASN A 28 -5.91 11.65 16.76
CA ASN A 28 -5.84 12.99 17.33
C ASN A 28 -4.87 12.95 18.51
N LEU A 29 -3.97 13.91 18.60
CA LEU A 29 -2.94 13.90 19.63
C LEU A 29 -3.50 14.29 20.98
N ALA A 30 -4.37 15.31 21.07
CA ALA A 30 -5.20 15.62 22.26
C ALA A 30 -6.41 16.48 21.85
N GLU A 31 -7.38 16.64 22.77
CA GLU A 31 -8.50 17.55 22.56
C GLU A 31 -7.99 19.00 22.53
N GLY A 32 -8.13 19.67 21.37
CA GLY A 32 -7.63 21.03 21.14
C GLY A 32 -6.27 21.13 20.44
N ASP A 33 -5.63 20.00 20.07
CA ASP A 33 -4.45 20.03 19.24
C ASP A 33 -4.79 20.46 17.82
N GLU A 34 -3.92 21.33 17.27
CA GLU A 34 -4.02 21.80 15.90
C GLU A 34 -3.43 20.82 14.89
N LYS A 35 -3.01 19.62 15.34
CA LYS A 35 -2.35 18.59 14.53
C LYS A 35 -3.08 17.25 14.63
N ALA A 36 -3.07 16.52 13.55
CA ALA A 36 -3.56 15.15 13.48
C ALA A 36 -2.56 14.27 12.74
N GLU A 37 -2.66 12.97 12.99
CA GLU A 37 -1.87 11.95 12.31
C GLU A 37 -2.79 11.01 11.54
N LEU A 38 -2.36 10.62 10.34
CA LEU A 38 -2.96 9.59 9.52
C LEU A 38 -1.90 8.52 9.23
N LEU A 39 -2.11 7.30 9.68
CA LEU A 39 -1.27 6.18 9.32
C LEU A 39 -1.85 5.47 8.10
N LEU A 40 -1.04 5.34 7.04
CA LEU A 40 -1.31 4.54 5.83
C LEU A 40 -0.28 3.41 5.76
N TYR A 41 -0.51 2.37 6.57
CA TYR A 41 0.36 1.21 6.68
C TYR A 41 -0.31 -0.02 6.07
N GLY A 42 0.41 -0.69 5.18
CA GLY A 42 -0.10 -1.87 4.49
C GLY A 42 -0.67 -1.57 3.12
N ASP A 43 -1.41 -2.54 2.58
CA ASP A 43 -1.98 -2.43 1.24
C ASP A 43 -3.12 -1.41 1.21
N ILE A 44 -3.13 -0.54 0.21
CA ILE A 44 -4.29 0.27 -0.17
C ILE A 44 -5.26 -0.70 -0.84
N ALA A 45 -6.09 -1.38 -0.01
CA ALA A 45 -6.67 -2.64 -0.38
C ALA A 45 -7.94 -2.49 -1.22
N GLU A 46 -7.89 -3.11 -2.38
CA GLU A 46 -8.99 -3.29 -3.31
C GLU A 46 -10.24 -3.94 -2.66
N ARG A 47 -10.04 -4.85 -1.69
CA ARG A 47 -11.14 -5.60 -1.07
C ARG A 47 -11.87 -4.85 0.04
N SER A 48 -11.21 -3.89 0.69
CA SER A 48 -11.81 -3.09 1.74
C SER A 48 -12.57 -1.86 1.20
N TRP A 49 -12.26 -1.43 -0.01
CA TRP A 49 -12.91 -0.29 -0.66
C TRP A 49 -14.36 -0.57 -1.08
N TRP A 50 -14.68 -1.84 -1.36
CA TRP A 50 -16.03 -2.32 -1.72
C TRP A 50 -16.74 -3.03 -0.56
N ASP A 51 -16.08 -3.18 0.58
CA ASP A 51 -16.64 -3.73 1.80
C ASP A 51 -17.04 -2.57 2.71
N ASP A 52 -18.17 -2.64 3.41
CA ASP A 52 -18.74 -1.57 4.27
C ASP A 52 -17.77 -1.05 5.34
N THR A 53 -16.61 -1.66 5.50
CA THR A 53 -15.61 -1.32 6.53
C THR A 53 -14.55 -0.32 6.10
N ALA A 54 -14.28 -0.17 4.79
CA ALA A 54 -13.23 0.73 4.27
C ALA A 54 -13.67 1.39 2.96
N THR A 55 -14.65 2.27 3.04
CA THR A 55 -15.19 3.00 1.90
C THR A 55 -14.61 4.42 1.80
N PRO A 56 -14.60 5.05 0.59
CA PRO A 56 -14.29 6.46 0.43
C PRO A 56 -15.08 7.36 1.36
N LYS A 57 -16.35 6.99 1.57
CA LYS A 57 -17.22 7.73 2.48
C LYS A 57 -16.72 7.66 3.92
N ARG A 58 -16.32 6.47 4.39
CA ARG A 58 -15.78 6.33 5.74
C ARG A 58 -14.48 7.11 5.91
N PHE A 59 -13.57 7.08 4.92
CA PHE A 59 -12.37 7.91 4.97
C PHE A 59 -12.71 9.40 5.06
N ALA A 60 -13.68 9.88 4.26
CA ALA A 60 -14.15 11.26 4.33
C ALA A 60 -14.79 11.61 5.68
N ASP A 61 -15.59 10.70 6.23
CA ASP A 61 -16.22 10.89 7.55
C ASP A 61 -15.14 10.93 8.67
N ASP A 62 -14.15 10.02 8.63
CA ASP A 62 -13.04 9.97 9.57
C ASP A 62 -12.15 11.24 9.47
N LEU A 63 -11.87 11.70 8.24
CA LEU A 63 -11.14 12.95 7.98
C LEU A 63 -11.90 14.18 8.50
N ALA A 64 -13.21 14.24 8.26
CA ALA A 64 -14.05 15.33 8.74
C ALA A 64 -14.17 15.34 10.28
N ALA A 65 -14.08 14.20 10.93
CA ALA A 65 -14.11 14.08 12.39
C ALA A 65 -12.88 14.68 13.09
N LEU A 66 -11.79 14.97 12.35
CA LEU A 66 -10.62 15.68 12.90
C LEU A 66 -10.94 17.13 13.28
N GLY A 67 -12.01 17.73 12.72
CA GLY A 67 -12.34 19.14 12.92
C GLY A 67 -11.37 20.09 12.24
N ASP A 68 -11.18 21.27 12.84
CA ASP A 68 -10.37 22.37 12.25
C ASP A 68 -8.88 22.25 12.63
N VAL A 69 -8.25 21.09 12.32
CA VAL A 69 -6.81 20.92 12.48
C VAL A 69 -6.06 21.74 11.43
N LYS A 70 -4.87 22.22 11.76
CA LYS A 70 -4.01 23.02 10.85
C LYS A 70 -2.98 22.18 10.11
N GLU A 71 -2.65 21.01 10.65
CA GLU A 71 -1.64 20.12 10.08
C GLU A 71 -2.10 18.67 10.19
N ILE A 72 -1.90 17.93 9.12
CA ILE A 72 -2.12 16.46 9.07
C ILE A 72 -0.81 15.84 8.62
N THR A 73 -0.17 15.04 9.50
CA THR A 73 0.96 14.23 9.10
C THR A 73 0.46 12.86 8.65
N VAL A 74 0.75 12.51 7.39
CA VAL A 74 0.41 11.23 6.78
C VAL A 74 1.63 10.33 6.81
N TYR A 75 1.70 9.40 7.75
CA TYR A 75 2.76 8.40 7.80
C TYR A 75 2.50 7.30 6.79
N ILE A 76 3.44 7.07 5.89
CA ILE A 76 3.31 6.12 4.78
C ILE A 76 4.33 4.99 4.93
N ASN A 77 3.82 3.76 4.98
CA ASN A 77 4.60 2.54 4.86
C ASN A 77 3.76 1.51 4.10
N SER A 78 3.79 1.61 2.75
CA SER A 78 2.83 0.92 1.89
C SER A 78 3.44 0.48 0.57
N GLY A 79 3.09 -0.73 0.16
CA GLY A 79 3.38 -1.27 -1.17
C GLY A 79 2.46 -0.73 -2.29
N GLY A 80 1.46 0.08 -1.94
CA GLY A 80 0.44 0.54 -2.86
C GLY A 80 -0.81 -0.33 -2.85
N GLY A 81 -1.43 -0.50 -4.02
CA GLY A 81 -2.68 -1.26 -4.18
C GLY A 81 -3.65 -0.61 -5.17
N ASP A 82 -4.89 -0.35 -4.76
CA ASP A 82 -5.92 0.23 -5.62
C ASP A 82 -5.62 1.70 -5.97
N VAL A 83 -5.44 1.94 -7.28
CA VAL A 83 -5.10 3.28 -7.82
C VAL A 83 -6.24 4.27 -7.57
N PHE A 84 -7.51 3.85 -7.71
CA PHE A 84 -8.64 4.75 -7.55
C PHE A 84 -8.87 5.12 -6.09
N ALA A 85 -8.62 4.18 -5.17
CA ALA A 85 -8.62 4.44 -3.73
C ALA A 85 -7.54 5.47 -3.36
N ALA A 86 -6.31 5.26 -3.83
CA ALA A 86 -5.20 6.18 -3.59
C ALA A 86 -5.48 7.58 -4.14
N GLN A 87 -6.02 7.66 -5.37
CA GLN A 87 -6.40 8.92 -6.00
C GLN A 87 -7.51 9.64 -5.22
N ALA A 88 -8.52 8.90 -4.74
CA ALA A 88 -9.60 9.50 -3.95
C ALA A 88 -9.10 10.04 -2.60
N ILE A 89 -8.24 9.28 -1.90
CA ILE A 89 -7.61 9.69 -0.65
C ILE A 89 -6.74 10.94 -0.88
N GLY A 90 -5.85 10.90 -1.88
CA GLY A 90 -4.99 12.03 -2.21
C GLY A 90 -5.80 13.29 -2.49
N ASN A 91 -6.83 13.21 -3.32
CA ASN A 91 -7.72 14.33 -3.61
C ASN A 91 -8.49 14.85 -2.38
N MET A 92 -8.85 13.98 -1.42
CA MET A 92 -9.50 14.41 -0.18
C MET A 92 -8.53 15.16 0.73
N LEU A 93 -7.28 14.70 0.83
CA LEU A 93 -6.22 15.36 1.57
C LEU A 93 -5.87 16.72 0.94
N GLU A 94 -5.65 16.78 -0.38
CA GLU A 94 -5.32 18.04 -1.10
C GLU A 94 -6.42 19.12 -0.96
N ARG A 95 -7.69 18.71 -0.83
CA ARG A 95 -8.81 19.64 -0.61
C ARG A 95 -9.03 20.01 0.85
N ASN A 96 -8.34 19.38 1.79
CA ASN A 96 -8.45 19.75 3.19
C ASN A 96 -7.81 21.13 3.42
N SER A 97 -8.29 21.88 4.40
CA SER A 97 -7.74 23.20 4.75
C SER A 97 -6.44 23.12 5.54
N ALA A 98 -6.13 21.95 6.12
CA ALA A 98 -4.90 21.70 6.86
C ALA A 98 -3.70 21.57 5.89
N THR A 99 -2.52 21.93 6.35
CA THR A 99 -1.27 21.58 5.67
C THR A 99 -1.04 20.07 5.80
N VAL A 100 -0.86 19.39 4.68
CA VAL A 100 -0.65 17.93 4.65
C VAL A 100 0.84 17.64 4.43
N ILE A 101 1.44 16.91 5.38
CA ILE A 101 2.82 16.44 5.32
C ILE A 101 2.81 14.94 5.18
N ALA A 102 3.28 14.40 4.05
CA ALA A 102 3.52 12.97 3.92
C ALA A 102 4.89 12.64 4.49
N HIS A 103 4.96 11.70 5.42
CA HIS A 103 6.20 11.16 5.99
C HIS A 103 6.35 9.70 5.58
N ILE A 104 7.40 9.38 4.83
CA ILE A 104 7.69 8.03 4.36
C ILE A 104 8.55 7.33 5.39
N ASP A 105 7.96 6.42 6.18
CA ASP A 105 8.66 5.73 7.26
C ASP A 105 9.51 4.54 6.78
N GLY A 106 9.21 3.97 5.63
CA GLY A 106 9.98 2.84 5.14
C GLY A 106 9.79 2.61 3.65
N LEU A 107 8.55 2.45 3.21
CA LEU A 107 8.24 2.19 1.82
C LEU A 107 7.09 3.08 1.33
N CYS A 108 7.33 3.73 0.20
CA CYS A 108 6.27 4.39 -0.57
C CYS A 108 6.32 3.85 -2.01
N ALA A 109 5.44 2.89 -2.34
CA ALA A 109 5.49 2.23 -3.63
C ALA A 109 4.15 2.23 -4.35
N SER A 110 4.20 2.26 -5.69
CA SER A 110 3.01 2.10 -6.55
C SER A 110 1.93 3.13 -6.20
N ALA A 111 0.69 2.70 -5.93
CA ALA A 111 -0.42 3.59 -5.59
C ALA A 111 -0.19 4.46 -4.33
N ALA A 112 0.70 4.06 -3.39
CA ALA A 112 1.05 4.89 -2.25
C ALA A 112 1.76 6.19 -2.66
N THR A 113 2.52 6.17 -3.77
CA THR A 113 3.17 7.37 -4.31
C THR A 113 2.16 8.41 -4.79
N ILE A 114 0.96 7.97 -5.21
CA ILE A 114 -0.13 8.87 -5.61
C ILE A 114 -0.57 9.68 -4.39
N VAL A 115 -0.78 9.03 -3.24
CA VAL A 115 -1.15 9.73 -2.01
C VAL A 115 -0.05 10.72 -1.60
N ALA A 116 1.22 10.29 -1.59
CA ALA A 116 2.35 11.16 -1.26
C ALA A 116 2.44 12.39 -2.18
N CYS A 117 2.18 12.23 -3.49
CA CYS A 117 2.23 13.33 -4.46
C CYS A 117 1.12 14.38 -4.27
N HIS A 118 0.07 14.09 -3.52
CA HIS A 118 -0.99 15.06 -3.17
C HIS A 118 -0.70 15.85 -1.89
N ALA A 119 0.37 15.50 -1.14
CA ALA A 119 0.75 16.23 0.05
C ALA A 119 1.48 17.55 -0.31
N ASP A 120 1.33 18.55 0.58
CA ASP A 120 2.01 19.85 0.44
C ASP A 120 3.53 19.68 0.60
N LYS A 121 3.96 18.76 1.46
CA LYS A 121 5.35 18.44 1.69
C LYS A 121 5.52 16.92 1.84
N VAL A 122 6.61 16.38 1.29
CA VAL A 122 6.99 14.97 1.44
C VAL A 122 8.34 14.90 2.15
N VAL A 123 8.37 14.24 3.30
CA VAL A 123 9.56 13.93 4.08
C VAL A 123 9.80 12.43 4.02
N ALA A 124 11.02 11.97 3.97
CA ALA A 124 11.33 10.55 3.99
C ALA A 124 12.42 10.26 5.02
N ALA A 125 12.28 9.16 5.75
CA ALA A 125 13.34 8.60 6.56
C ALA A 125 14.57 8.30 5.69
N ALA A 126 15.79 8.48 6.23
CA ALA A 126 17.03 8.39 5.47
C ALA A 126 17.18 7.06 4.71
N ASP A 127 16.63 6.00 5.26
CA ASP A 127 16.69 4.65 4.72
C ASP A 127 15.40 4.23 3.98
N ALA A 128 14.42 5.11 3.81
CA ALA A 128 13.18 4.80 3.10
C ALA A 128 13.42 4.48 1.62
N SER A 129 12.50 3.71 1.07
CA SER A 129 12.49 3.31 -0.34
C SER A 129 11.29 3.89 -1.05
N TYR A 130 11.47 4.29 -2.30
CA TYR A 130 10.42 4.81 -3.17
C TYR A 130 10.36 3.99 -4.46
N MET A 131 9.15 3.68 -4.97
CA MET A 131 9.03 2.89 -6.19
C MET A 131 7.85 3.32 -7.04
N VAL A 132 8.12 3.44 -8.33
CA VAL A 132 7.10 3.70 -9.37
C VAL A 132 7.12 2.60 -10.42
N HIS A 133 5.96 2.24 -10.92
CA HIS A 133 5.79 1.27 -12.00
C HIS A 133 4.49 1.52 -12.78
N PRO A 134 4.29 0.91 -13.99
CA PRO A 134 3.05 1.07 -14.73
C PRO A 134 1.84 0.51 -13.97
N PRO A 135 0.64 1.09 -14.15
CA PRO A 135 -0.57 0.49 -13.61
C PRO A 135 -0.81 -0.88 -14.25
N SER A 136 -1.31 -1.82 -13.45
CA SER A 136 -1.68 -3.15 -13.91
C SER A 136 -3.15 -3.44 -13.65
N MET A 137 -3.74 -4.31 -14.44
CA MET A 137 -5.12 -4.76 -14.31
C MET A 137 -5.18 -6.28 -14.27
N GLY A 138 -5.72 -6.82 -13.18
CA GLY A 138 -6.03 -8.25 -13.08
C GLY A 138 -7.41 -8.52 -13.66
N VAL A 139 -7.52 -9.45 -14.59
CA VAL A 139 -8.80 -9.88 -15.17
C VAL A 139 -8.91 -11.40 -15.04
N CYS A 140 -10.01 -11.86 -14.44
CA CYS A 140 -10.32 -13.29 -14.28
C CYS A 140 -11.59 -13.63 -15.06
N ASP A 141 -11.58 -13.41 -16.39
CA ASP A 141 -12.72 -13.70 -17.27
C ASP A 141 -12.25 -14.05 -18.68
N TYR A 142 -13.18 -14.54 -19.52
CA TYR A 142 -12.95 -14.75 -20.96
C TYR A 142 -13.16 -13.42 -21.67
N LEU A 143 -12.08 -12.83 -22.18
CA LEU A 143 -12.13 -11.56 -22.90
C LEU A 143 -12.13 -11.77 -24.41
N THR A 144 -12.97 -10.99 -25.11
CA THR A 144 -12.85 -10.80 -26.55
C THR A 144 -11.66 -9.88 -26.89
N ALA A 145 -11.25 -9.84 -28.15
CA ALA A 145 -10.25 -8.89 -28.61
C ALA A 145 -10.66 -7.43 -28.42
N GLU A 146 -11.95 -7.13 -28.42
CA GLU A 146 -12.48 -5.80 -28.16
C GLU A 146 -12.38 -5.44 -26.66
N ASP A 147 -12.71 -6.37 -25.79
CA ASP A 147 -12.56 -6.19 -24.34
C ASP A 147 -11.11 -5.92 -23.95
N MET A 148 -10.17 -6.67 -24.54
CA MET A 148 -8.74 -6.45 -24.35
C MET A 148 -8.29 -5.05 -24.79
N ARG A 149 -8.77 -4.55 -25.96
CA ARG A 149 -8.47 -3.19 -26.40
C ARG A 149 -9.05 -2.13 -25.47
N ASN A 150 -10.21 -2.38 -24.90
CA ASN A 150 -10.83 -1.47 -23.94
C ASN A 150 -10.06 -1.45 -22.61
N CYS A 151 -9.58 -2.61 -22.14
CA CYS A 151 -8.69 -2.69 -20.97
C CYS A 151 -7.39 -1.91 -21.21
N LEU A 152 -6.76 -2.06 -22.39
CA LEU A 152 -5.55 -1.30 -22.74
C LEU A 152 -5.80 0.20 -22.72
N LYS A 153 -6.90 0.69 -23.33
CA LYS A 153 -7.26 2.11 -23.32
C LYS A 153 -7.47 2.63 -21.90
N ALA A 154 -8.09 1.82 -21.02
CA ALA A 154 -8.28 2.19 -19.63
C ALA A 154 -6.93 2.31 -18.89
N LEU A 155 -6.02 1.36 -19.08
CA LEU A 155 -4.67 1.40 -18.52
C LEU A 155 -3.87 2.60 -19.02
N ASP A 156 -3.93 2.91 -20.33
CA ASP A 156 -3.27 4.08 -20.92
C ASP A 156 -3.81 5.38 -20.30
N THR A 157 -5.12 5.48 -20.08
CA THR A 157 -5.73 6.65 -19.45
C THR A 157 -5.28 6.78 -17.99
N ILE A 158 -5.30 5.69 -17.22
CA ILE A 158 -4.82 5.68 -15.82
C ILE A 158 -3.34 6.05 -15.76
N ARG A 159 -2.51 5.47 -16.64
CA ARG A 159 -1.10 5.81 -16.74
C ARG A 159 -0.90 7.29 -17.01
N GLY A 160 -1.60 7.86 -18.00
CA GLY A 160 -1.51 9.29 -18.31
C GLY A 160 -1.83 10.18 -17.12
N ASN A 161 -2.89 9.86 -16.35
CA ASN A 161 -3.25 10.62 -15.16
C ASN A 161 -2.15 10.56 -14.07
N ILE A 162 -1.54 9.40 -13.87
CA ILE A 162 -0.45 9.25 -12.88
C ILE A 162 0.80 10.00 -13.33
N VAL A 163 1.15 9.91 -14.62
CA VAL A 163 2.29 10.64 -15.20
C VAL A 163 2.11 12.15 -15.02
N ALA A 164 0.92 12.69 -15.31
CA ALA A 164 0.64 14.09 -15.11
C ALA A 164 0.75 14.53 -13.64
N LEU A 165 0.30 13.69 -12.69
CA LEU A 165 0.48 13.92 -11.26
C LEU A 165 1.96 13.95 -10.87
N TYR A 166 2.76 12.99 -11.37
CA TYR A 166 4.20 12.96 -11.11
C TYR A 166 4.92 14.16 -11.70
N ALA A 167 4.57 14.57 -12.92
CA ALA A 167 5.12 15.78 -13.54
C ALA A 167 4.78 17.05 -12.73
N LYS A 168 3.54 17.16 -12.22
CA LYS A 168 3.13 18.24 -11.30
C LYS A 168 3.96 18.26 -10.02
N LYS A 169 4.17 17.08 -9.38
CA LYS A 169 4.92 16.99 -8.11
C LYS A 169 6.40 17.24 -8.29
N THR A 170 7.01 16.65 -9.32
CA THR A 170 8.47 16.66 -9.50
C THR A 170 8.99 17.88 -10.28
N GLY A 171 8.13 18.55 -11.03
CA GLY A 171 8.52 19.61 -11.99
C GLY A 171 9.25 19.06 -13.23
N LYS A 172 9.27 17.74 -13.43
CA LYS A 172 9.86 17.09 -14.60
C LYS A 172 8.84 16.98 -15.74
N SER A 173 9.33 16.64 -16.93
CA SER A 173 8.45 16.42 -18.07
C SER A 173 7.61 15.13 -17.91
N GLU A 174 6.43 15.08 -18.55
CA GLU A 174 5.61 13.87 -18.60
C GLU A 174 6.34 12.71 -19.27
N ASP A 175 7.17 12.98 -20.29
CA ASP A 175 7.98 11.95 -20.96
C ASP A 175 9.00 11.32 -20.00
N GLU A 176 9.68 12.13 -19.17
CA GLU A 176 10.63 11.65 -18.15
C GLU A 176 9.92 10.83 -17.09
N CYS A 177 8.81 11.34 -16.54
CA CYS A 177 8.00 10.62 -15.56
C CYS A 177 7.40 9.32 -16.12
N GLY A 178 6.97 9.34 -17.38
CA GLY A 178 6.49 8.18 -18.10
C GLY A 178 7.57 7.11 -18.27
N THR A 179 8.79 7.51 -18.64
CA THR A 179 9.94 6.62 -18.74
C THR A 179 10.25 5.96 -17.41
N TRP A 180 10.27 6.73 -16.30
CA TRP A 180 10.48 6.18 -14.96
C TRP A 180 9.45 5.12 -14.59
N MET A 181 8.19 5.34 -14.92
CA MET A 181 7.14 4.34 -14.69
C MET A 181 7.38 3.07 -15.52
N ASP A 182 7.60 3.23 -16.82
CA ASP A 182 7.71 2.10 -17.77
C ASP A 182 8.90 1.19 -17.45
N GLU A 183 9.97 1.76 -16.92
CA GLU A 183 11.18 1.02 -16.51
C GLU A 183 11.06 0.38 -15.11
N THR A 184 10.02 0.69 -14.35
CA THR A 184 9.86 0.26 -12.96
C THR A 184 11.05 0.68 -12.09
N ASN A 185 11.06 1.93 -11.69
CA ASN A 185 12.18 2.49 -10.95
C ASN A 185 12.02 2.37 -9.43
N TRP A 186 13.12 1.98 -8.80
CA TRP A 186 13.29 1.97 -7.35
C TRP A 186 14.35 2.98 -6.95
N TRP A 187 14.07 3.77 -5.92
CA TRP A 187 14.96 4.82 -5.45
C TRP A 187 15.14 4.77 -3.93
N THR A 188 16.32 5.13 -3.47
CA THR A 188 16.55 5.53 -2.08
C THR A 188 15.85 6.86 -1.81
N ALA A 189 15.66 7.23 -0.54
CA ALA A 189 15.12 8.52 -0.15
C ALA A 189 15.87 9.70 -0.82
N ALA A 190 17.21 9.63 -0.86
CA ALA A 190 18.05 10.64 -1.50
C ALA A 190 17.80 10.74 -3.01
N GLN A 191 17.71 9.61 -3.73
CA GLN A 191 17.41 9.60 -5.16
C GLN A 191 15.97 10.09 -5.45
N ALA A 192 14.99 9.72 -4.60
CA ALA A 192 13.63 10.22 -4.72
C ALA A 192 13.56 11.74 -4.53
N LYS A 193 14.41 12.28 -3.65
CA LYS A 193 14.58 13.74 -3.48
C LYS A 193 15.21 14.39 -4.71
N GLU A 194 16.27 13.84 -5.27
CA GLU A 194 16.89 14.33 -6.52
C GLU A 194 15.90 14.34 -7.69
N ASN A 195 15.01 13.36 -7.72
CA ASN A 195 13.97 13.27 -8.74
C ASN A 195 12.75 14.17 -8.44
N GLY A 196 12.67 14.79 -7.27
CA GLY A 196 11.63 15.76 -6.90
C GLY A 196 10.36 15.13 -6.28
N PHE A 197 10.35 13.84 -5.96
CA PHE A 197 9.24 13.20 -5.25
C PHE A 197 9.26 13.48 -3.75
N VAL A 198 10.46 13.61 -3.18
CA VAL A 198 10.69 13.87 -1.76
C VAL A 198 11.29 15.27 -1.62
N ASP A 199 10.75 16.09 -0.72
CA ASP A 199 11.20 17.45 -0.46
C ASP A 199 12.34 17.46 0.57
N GLU A 200 12.31 16.56 1.56
CA GLU A 200 13.29 16.49 2.63
C GLU A 200 13.57 15.02 3.01
N VAL A 201 14.82 14.73 3.32
CA VAL A 201 15.24 13.46 3.91
C VAL A 201 15.68 13.78 5.33
N ASP A 202 15.07 13.17 6.33
CA ASP A 202 15.47 13.33 7.72
C ASP A 202 16.61 12.36 8.07
N ASP A 203 17.26 12.59 9.22
CA ASP A 203 18.38 11.78 9.67
C ASP A 203 17.94 10.51 10.45
N GLU A 204 16.63 10.30 10.61
CA GLU A 204 16.09 9.13 11.29
C GLU A 204 16.07 7.93 10.36
N GLU A 205 16.54 6.80 10.84
CA GLU A 205 16.42 5.51 10.13
C GLU A 205 15.04 4.91 10.38
N SER A 206 14.43 4.37 9.35
CA SER A 206 13.14 3.70 9.47
C SER A 206 13.28 2.29 10.03
N ASP A 207 12.22 1.81 10.67
CA ASP A 207 12.09 0.42 11.13
C ASP A 207 11.70 -0.55 9.97
N THR A 208 12.30 -0.35 8.79
CA THR A 208 11.95 -1.15 7.62
C THR A 208 12.50 -2.56 7.72
N VAL A 209 11.61 -3.55 7.70
CA VAL A 209 11.95 -4.97 7.69
C VAL A 209 11.73 -5.54 6.30
N VAL A 210 12.78 -6.08 5.69
CA VAL A 210 12.72 -6.75 4.39
C VAL A 210 12.82 -8.26 4.59
N GLU A 211 11.90 -9.01 3.98
CA GLU A 211 11.81 -10.45 4.10
C GLU A 211 11.70 -11.12 2.72
N ASN A 212 12.32 -12.28 2.62
CA ASN A 212 12.08 -13.21 1.52
C ASN A 212 11.15 -14.31 2.02
N ARG A 213 9.90 -14.30 1.58
CA ARG A 213 8.95 -15.36 1.89
C ARG A 213 8.64 -16.16 0.62
N ASN A 214 9.13 -17.40 0.56
CA ASN A 214 8.92 -18.30 -0.59
C ASN A 214 9.35 -17.69 -1.94
N GLY A 215 10.47 -16.96 -1.97
CA GLY A 215 10.99 -16.33 -3.19
C GLY A 215 10.33 -15.01 -3.56
N MET A 216 9.38 -14.52 -2.76
CA MET A 216 8.72 -13.24 -2.97
C MET A 216 9.25 -12.18 -1.98
N LEU A 217 9.33 -10.94 -2.45
CA LEU A 217 9.70 -9.78 -1.64
C LEU A 217 8.55 -9.37 -0.73
N PHE A 218 8.83 -9.26 0.56
CA PHE A 218 7.97 -8.62 1.54
C PHE A 218 8.72 -7.47 2.20
N VAL A 219 8.03 -6.33 2.38
CA VAL A 219 8.53 -5.17 3.10
C VAL A 219 7.54 -4.85 4.21
N ASN A 220 8.00 -4.86 5.46
CA ASN A 220 7.15 -4.71 6.64
C ASN A 220 5.93 -5.64 6.65
N SER A 221 6.16 -6.90 6.27
CA SER A 221 5.15 -7.96 6.11
C SER A 221 4.16 -7.78 4.95
N ILE A 222 4.35 -6.77 4.10
CA ILE A 222 3.53 -6.52 2.91
C ILE A 222 4.19 -7.20 1.71
N GLY A 223 3.42 -8.05 1.01
CA GLY A 223 3.86 -8.69 -0.23
C GLY A 223 3.92 -7.69 -1.38
N MET A 224 5.09 -7.52 -1.98
CA MET A 224 5.30 -6.54 -3.05
C MET A 224 4.87 -7.04 -4.45
N GLY A 225 4.33 -8.27 -4.55
CA GLY A 225 4.03 -8.86 -5.85
C GLY A 225 5.26 -9.09 -6.74
N LEU A 226 6.46 -8.92 -6.19
CA LEU A 226 7.74 -8.98 -6.89
C LEU A 226 8.56 -10.17 -6.37
N PRO A 227 9.19 -10.98 -7.26
CA PRO A 227 10.18 -11.96 -6.83
C PRO A 227 11.34 -11.30 -6.11
N PHE A 228 11.79 -11.90 -5.00
CA PHE A 228 12.85 -11.32 -4.15
C PHE A 228 14.17 -11.11 -4.90
N ASP A 229 14.52 -11.99 -5.84
CA ASP A 229 15.72 -11.87 -6.68
C ASP A 229 15.70 -10.64 -7.60
N LYS A 230 14.50 -10.14 -7.92
CA LYS A 230 14.30 -8.93 -8.73
C LYS A 230 14.36 -7.63 -7.93
N ALA A 231 14.33 -7.71 -6.60
CA ALA A 231 14.47 -6.52 -5.77
C ALA A 231 15.88 -5.91 -5.92
N PRO A 232 16.01 -4.56 -5.86
CA PRO A 232 17.31 -3.90 -5.86
C PRO A 232 18.18 -4.32 -4.68
N ASP A 233 19.50 -4.25 -4.84
CA ASP A 233 20.45 -4.70 -3.81
C ASP A 233 20.36 -3.88 -2.52
N PHE A 234 20.05 -2.58 -2.62
CA PHE A 234 19.85 -1.74 -1.43
C PHE A 234 18.61 -2.11 -0.62
N VAL A 235 17.59 -2.69 -1.25
CA VAL A 235 16.41 -3.27 -0.58
C VAL A 235 16.79 -4.61 0.06
N LYS A 236 17.49 -5.48 -0.69
CA LYS A 236 17.93 -6.81 -0.21
C LYS A 236 18.89 -6.71 0.96
N SER A 237 19.75 -5.67 1.01
CA SER A 237 20.74 -5.48 2.09
C SER A 237 20.10 -5.24 3.46
N ARG A 238 18.81 -4.90 3.51
CA ARG A 238 18.04 -4.73 4.75
C ARG A 238 17.41 -6.02 5.28
N MET A 239 17.64 -7.15 4.64
CA MET A 239 17.14 -8.43 5.10
C MET A 239 17.75 -8.80 6.46
N GLY A 240 16.89 -8.92 7.49
CA GLY A 240 17.32 -9.30 8.84
C GLY A 240 17.93 -8.19 9.69
N ALA A 241 17.83 -6.92 9.27
CA ALA A 241 18.17 -5.79 10.14
C ALA A 241 17.23 -5.79 11.36
N LYS A 242 17.83 -5.78 12.56
CA LYS A 242 17.03 -5.74 13.80
C LYS A 242 16.55 -4.33 14.04
N THR A 243 15.24 -4.22 14.26
CA THR A 243 14.55 -3.00 14.67
C THR A 243 15.14 -2.42 15.95
N PRO A 244 15.60 -1.17 15.99
CA PRO A 244 15.75 -0.44 17.23
C PRO A 244 14.39 0.14 17.63
N GLY A 245 13.75 -0.45 18.62
CA GLY A 245 12.61 0.14 19.35
C GLY A 245 11.25 0.10 18.65
N GLY A 246 10.68 -1.10 18.56
CA GLY A 246 9.46 -1.33 17.86
C GLY A 246 8.20 -0.75 18.49
N PHE A 247 7.30 -0.21 17.67
CA PHE A 247 5.87 -0.18 17.98
C PHE A 247 5.35 -1.61 17.98
N SER A 248 5.22 -2.20 19.16
CA SER A 248 4.58 -3.50 19.31
C SER A 248 3.12 -3.38 18.88
N ASN A 249 2.77 -3.94 17.74
CA ASN A 249 1.39 -4.35 17.47
C ASN A 249 1.04 -5.43 18.49
N ALA A 250 0.59 -5.00 19.68
CA ALA A 250 -0.02 -5.88 20.64
C ALA A 250 -1.39 -6.32 20.07
N THR A 251 -1.39 -7.30 19.20
CA THR A 251 -2.54 -8.19 19.06
C THR A 251 -2.58 -9.01 20.33
N ASN A 252 -3.31 -8.51 21.33
CA ASN A 252 -3.74 -9.32 22.45
C ASN A 252 -4.56 -10.48 21.89
N ASN A 253 -3.95 -11.62 21.74
CA ASN A 253 -4.62 -12.90 21.62
C ASN A 253 -4.59 -13.56 23.01
N PRO A 254 -5.68 -13.52 23.80
CA PRO A 254 -5.74 -14.24 25.07
C PRO A 254 -6.10 -15.69 24.78
N GLY A 255 -5.11 -16.56 24.82
CA GLY A 255 -5.37 -17.98 24.91
C GLY A 255 -4.50 -18.87 24.02
N GLN A 256 -3.32 -19.18 24.53
CA GLN A 256 -2.71 -20.52 24.37
C GLN A 256 -1.59 -20.68 25.40
N THR A 257 -1.98 -21.09 26.61
CA THR A 257 -1.16 -21.96 27.46
C THR A 257 -1.47 -23.38 27.07
N GLY A 258 -0.55 -24.05 26.44
CA GLY A 258 -0.68 -25.46 26.05
C GLY A 258 0.71 -26.05 25.94
N THR A 259 1.03 -26.86 26.92
CA THR A 259 2.20 -27.73 27.12
C THR A 259 2.63 -28.49 25.86
N GLN A 260 3.94 -28.59 25.71
CA GLN A 260 4.62 -29.53 24.83
C GLN A 260 4.22 -30.96 25.17
N GLU A 261 3.67 -31.67 24.21
CA GLU A 261 3.75 -33.14 24.14
C GLU A 261 4.08 -33.51 22.68
N GLU A 262 5.21 -34.16 22.54
CA GLU A 262 5.64 -34.87 21.34
C GLU A 262 4.65 -36.02 21.08
N GLU A 263 3.97 -36.07 19.93
CA GLU A 263 3.43 -37.29 19.40
C GLU A 263 3.94 -37.56 17.99
N ALA A 264 4.63 -38.68 17.90
CA ALA A 264 5.19 -39.26 16.70
C ALA A 264 4.10 -39.61 15.68
N MET A 265 4.29 -39.20 14.44
CA MET A 265 3.44 -39.55 13.32
C MET A 265 3.85 -40.92 12.80
N GLU A 266 3.02 -41.91 13.09
CA GLU A 266 3.11 -43.30 12.58
C GLU A 266 2.68 -43.33 11.11
N ILE A 267 3.59 -43.74 10.23
CA ILE A 267 3.34 -43.92 8.80
C ILE A 267 2.56 -45.24 8.63
N ILE A 268 1.29 -45.14 8.25
CA ILE A 268 0.52 -46.30 7.83
C ILE A 268 0.83 -46.59 6.36
N ASN A 269 1.46 -47.75 6.15
CA ASN A 269 1.75 -48.31 4.84
C ASN A 269 0.45 -48.78 4.17
N LYS A 270 0.23 -48.37 2.93
CA LYS A 270 -0.77 -48.98 2.04
C LYS A 270 -0.21 -50.26 1.48
N ASP A 271 -0.62 -51.35 2.07
CA ASP A 271 -0.76 -52.66 1.45
C ASP A 271 -1.53 -53.51 2.47
N ASP A 272 -2.85 -53.63 2.24
CA ASP A 272 -3.71 -54.73 2.59
C ASP A 272 -5.20 -54.32 2.45
N LEU A 273 -5.79 -54.89 1.41
CA LEU A 273 -7.20 -55.05 1.01
C LEU A 273 -7.60 -54.30 -0.25
#